data_ad160b8da65c242f15d13096ead77625
#
_entry.id   ad160b8da65c242f15d13096ead77625
#
_cell.length_a   1.000
_cell.length_b   1.000
_cell.length_c   1.000
_cell.angle_alpha   90.00
_cell.angle_beta   90.00
_cell.angle_gamma   90.00
#
_symmetry.space_group_name_H-M   'P 1'
#
loop_
_entity.id
_entity.type
_entity.pdbx_description
1 polymer ?
#
loop_
_entity_poly.entity_id
_entity_poly.type
_entity_poly.pdbx_seq_one_letter_code
_entity_poly.pdbx_strand_id
1 'polypeptide(L)'
;MAVLLRGLVGTDTQSYIDIIGLIDKDIDASVEIGFYLTTKVLLLLTNDALVITKILAIWMFVNFGLFFSKNKERIYIYTLLVMPLFFFDMYMNGLRYGVAYSFAILAYDQQIKKNNLRFLILIALAISFHISSIILIALLFANYLRNINGKSLFIIAAIVGAFTFFFKDRILLKLMQYSSIESPGALSGIMPLLIFILTVGLVVVSAKKQSVLFLMCVLCFAEILSFIMSRYSYMGMRIQFIIILVLFCKLPELIYFRLQAFLVMFFISLLCFTGRYRNMADEFGNGPSPFMPYHYYWEVK
;
A
#
# COMPACT_ATOMS: atom_id res chain seq x y z
N MET A 1 -9.96 -16.15 -3.59
CA MET A 1 -11.37 -16.59 -3.60
C MET A 1 -12.29 -15.58 -2.89
N ALA A 2 -12.08 -15.25 -1.62
CA ALA A 2 -12.95 -14.30 -0.89
C ALA A 2 -13.20 -12.98 -1.64
N VAL A 3 -12.16 -12.31 -2.17
CA VAL A 3 -12.30 -11.05 -2.92
C VAL A 3 -13.20 -11.17 -4.16
N LEU A 4 -13.19 -12.31 -4.85
CA LEU A 4 -13.99 -12.54 -6.05
C LEU A 4 -15.46 -12.82 -5.75
N LEU A 5 -15.73 -13.42 -4.61
CA LEU A 5 -17.07 -13.80 -4.19
C LEU A 5 -17.78 -12.71 -3.38
N ARG A 6 -17.07 -11.61 -3.03
CA ARG A 6 -17.63 -10.54 -2.21
C ARG A 6 -18.79 -9.81 -2.91
N GLY A 7 -19.79 -9.46 -2.14
CA GLY A 7 -20.82 -8.49 -2.47
C GLY A 7 -20.44 -7.10 -1.92
N LEU A 8 -21.40 -6.44 -1.25
CA LEU A 8 -21.19 -5.13 -0.59
C LEU A 8 -20.47 -5.29 0.76
N VAL A 9 -19.23 -5.76 0.72
CA VAL A 9 -18.41 -6.03 1.91
C VAL A 9 -17.14 -5.17 1.86
N GLY A 10 -16.83 -4.53 2.97
CA GLY A 10 -15.68 -3.63 3.11
C GLY A 10 -16.08 -2.16 3.23
N THR A 11 -15.27 -1.39 3.96
CA THR A 11 -15.55 0.04 4.27
C THR A 11 -15.66 0.91 3.02
N ASP A 12 -14.85 0.63 1.99
CA ASP A 12 -14.73 1.48 0.81
C ASP A 12 -15.52 0.96 -0.40
N THR A 13 -16.14 -0.23 -0.30
CA THR A 13 -16.80 -0.87 -1.45
C THR A 13 -17.91 -0.02 -2.01
N GLN A 14 -18.80 0.53 -1.15
CA GLN A 14 -19.87 1.42 -1.58
C GLN A 14 -19.32 2.69 -2.23
N SER A 15 -18.28 3.29 -1.63
CA SER A 15 -17.62 4.48 -2.21
C SER A 15 -17.05 4.22 -3.61
N TYR A 16 -16.51 3.02 -3.87
CA TYR A 16 -16.06 2.66 -5.21
C TYR A 16 -17.21 2.50 -6.20
N ILE A 17 -18.33 1.91 -5.79
CA ILE A 17 -19.53 1.80 -6.63
C ILE A 17 -20.03 3.18 -7.02
N ASP A 18 -20.14 4.09 -6.05
CA ASP A 18 -20.59 5.46 -6.26
C ASP A 18 -19.64 6.23 -7.21
N ILE A 19 -18.32 6.11 -6.99
CA ILE A 19 -17.29 6.70 -7.85
C ILE A 19 -17.38 6.16 -9.29
N ILE A 20 -17.54 4.85 -9.47
CA ILE A 20 -17.67 4.21 -10.79
C ILE A 20 -18.96 4.71 -11.47
N GLY A 21 -20.06 4.85 -10.72
CA GLY A 21 -21.32 5.40 -11.23
C GLY A 21 -21.22 6.88 -11.64
N LEU A 22 -20.39 7.69 -10.96
CA LEU A 22 -20.09 9.05 -11.39
C LEU A 22 -19.29 9.08 -12.68
N ILE A 23 -18.27 8.21 -12.79
CA ILE A 23 -17.45 8.08 -13.99
C ILE A 23 -18.27 7.62 -15.19
N ASP A 24 -19.21 6.70 -15.00
CA ASP A 24 -20.13 6.23 -16.05
C ASP A 24 -20.96 7.38 -16.62
N LYS A 25 -21.44 8.27 -15.77
CA LYS A 25 -22.24 9.45 -16.12
C LYS A 25 -21.43 10.66 -16.59
N ASP A 26 -20.11 10.52 -16.80
CA ASP A 26 -19.18 11.61 -17.13
C ASP A 26 -19.16 12.76 -16.10
N ILE A 27 -19.48 12.48 -14.84
CA ILE A 27 -19.41 13.44 -13.75
C ILE A 27 -17.99 13.38 -13.14
N ASP A 28 -17.42 14.54 -12.78
CA ASP A 28 -16.11 14.58 -12.11
C ASP A 28 -16.14 13.86 -10.76
N ALA A 29 -15.49 12.71 -10.69
CA ALA A 29 -15.39 11.90 -9.49
C ALA A 29 -14.19 12.29 -8.61
N SER A 30 -13.42 13.32 -8.97
CA SER A 30 -12.22 13.81 -8.25
C SER A 30 -11.20 12.68 -7.93
N VAL A 31 -11.00 11.76 -8.86
CA VAL A 31 -10.07 10.64 -8.73
C VAL A 31 -8.83 10.82 -9.61
N GLU A 32 -7.82 10.01 -9.36
CA GLU A 32 -6.59 10.01 -10.14
C GLU A 32 -6.84 9.50 -11.57
N ILE A 33 -6.13 10.09 -12.54
CA ILE A 33 -6.34 9.87 -13.98
C ILE A 33 -6.21 8.41 -14.41
N GLY A 34 -5.27 7.65 -13.82
CA GLY A 34 -5.08 6.23 -14.14
C GLY A 34 -6.28 5.38 -13.72
N PHE A 35 -6.83 5.65 -12.54
CA PHE A 35 -8.06 4.99 -12.10
C PHE A 35 -9.25 5.37 -12.97
N TYR A 36 -9.42 6.66 -13.28
CA TYR A 36 -10.48 7.16 -14.16
C TYR A 36 -10.46 6.48 -15.54
N LEU A 37 -9.33 6.55 -16.25
CA LEU A 37 -9.20 5.97 -17.60
C LEU A 37 -9.41 4.45 -17.58
N THR A 38 -8.84 3.76 -16.60
CA THR A 38 -9.03 2.31 -16.48
C THR A 38 -10.50 1.96 -16.24
N THR A 39 -11.18 2.69 -15.37
CA THR A 39 -12.61 2.50 -15.10
C THR A 39 -13.44 2.74 -16.37
N LYS A 40 -13.16 3.82 -17.13
CA LYS A 40 -13.83 4.07 -18.42
C LYS A 40 -13.66 2.92 -19.41
N VAL A 41 -12.45 2.38 -19.53
CA VAL A 41 -12.20 1.22 -20.41
C VAL A 41 -12.97 -0.02 -19.91
N LEU A 42 -13.00 -0.26 -18.60
CA LEU A 42 -13.72 -1.40 -18.04
C LEU A 42 -15.26 -1.26 -18.18
N LEU A 43 -15.79 -0.03 -18.13
CA LEU A 43 -17.20 0.25 -18.37
C LEU A 43 -17.63 -0.07 -19.81
N LEU A 44 -16.70 -0.11 -20.78
CA LEU A 44 -17.00 -0.63 -22.13
C LEU A 44 -17.25 -2.15 -22.14
N LEU A 45 -16.77 -2.87 -21.12
CA LEU A 45 -16.88 -4.34 -21.02
C LEU A 45 -18.00 -4.77 -20.07
N THR A 46 -18.34 -3.98 -19.06
CA THR A 46 -19.36 -4.31 -18.05
C THR A 46 -19.90 -3.07 -17.37
N ASN A 47 -21.21 -3.02 -17.15
CA ASN A 47 -21.87 -1.95 -16.40
C ASN A 47 -21.94 -2.26 -14.88
N ASP A 48 -21.43 -3.41 -14.45
CA ASP A 48 -21.44 -3.81 -13.05
C ASP A 48 -20.19 -3.28 -12.32
N ALA A 49 -20.39 -2.28 -11.46
CA ALA A 49 -19.33 -1.67 -10.67
C ALA A 49 -18.62 -2.68 -9.74
N LEU A 50 -19.33 -3.68 -9.20
CA LEU A 50 -18.72 -4.73 -8.40
C LEU A 50 -17.78 -5.60 -9.23
N VAL A 51 -18.12 -5.90 -10.47
CA VAL A 51 -17.23 -6.64 -11.39
C VAL A 51 -15.97 -5.83 -11.65
N ILE A 52 -16.09 -4.52 -11.88
CA ILE A 52 -14.92 -3.64 -12.08
C ILE A 52 -14.00 -3.66 -10.85
N THR A 53 -14.54 -3.57 -9.64
CA THR A 53 -13.71 -3.65 -8.41
C THR A 53 -12.98 -4.99 -8.29
N LYS A 54 -13.61 -6.10 -8.69
CA LYS A 54 -13.00 -7.43 -8.71
C LYS A 54 -11.87 -7.54 -9.74
N ILE A 55 -12.05 -6.98 -10.93
CA ILE A 55 -11.02 -6.94 -11.97
C ILE A 55 -9.78 -6.18 -11.47
N LEU A 56 -9.95 -5.04 -10.82
CA LEU A 56 -8.86 -4.28 -10.23
C LEU A 56 -8.14 -5.06 -9.13
N ALA A 57 -8.88 -5.77 -8.29
CA ALA A 57 -8.30 -6.61 -7.24
C ALA A 57 -7.53 -7.81 -7.83
N ILE A 58 -8.01 -8.43 -8.90
CA ILE A 58 -7.29 -9.50 -9.63
C ILE A 58 -6.00 -8.92 -10.22
N TRP A 59 -6.07 -7.76 -10.87
CA TRP A 59 -4.91 -7.12 -11.46
C TRP A 59 -3.82 -6.85 -10.42
N MET A 60 -4.20 -6.29 -9.27
CA MET A 60 -3.29 -6.13 -8.15
C MET A 60 -2.69 -7.46 -7.70
N PHE A 61 -3.51 -8.52 -7.55
CA PHE A 61 -3.05 -9.85 -7.15
C PHE A 61 -2.03 -10.42 -8.13
N VAL A 62 -2.28 -10.29 -9.43
CA VAL A 62 -1.34 -10.72 -10.49
C VAL A 62 -0.02 -9.96 -10.38
N ASN A 63 -0.06 -8.63 -10.21
CA ASN A 63 1.15 -7.82 -10.10
C ASN A 63 1.99 -8.20 -8.87
N PHE A 64 1.38 -8.37 -7.70
CA PHE A 64 2.07 -8.88 -6.51
C PHE A 64 2.60 -10.30 -6.74
N GLY A 65 1.80 -11.16 -7.36
CA GLY A 65 2.20 -12.50 -7.75
C GLY A 65 3.45 -12.50 -8.62
N LEU A 66 3.50 -11.66 -9.65
CA LEU A 66 4.66 -11.54 -10.53
C LEU A 66 5.94 -11.08 -9.79
N PHE A 67 5.81 -10.29 -8.75
CA PHE A 67 6.95 -9.88 -7.94
C PHE A 67 7.37 -10.95 -6.92
N PHE A 68 6.41 -11.48 -6.18
CA PHE A 68 6.69 -12.36 -5.05
C PHE A 68 6.92 -13.83 -5.44
N SER A 69 6.45 -14.31 -6.59
CA SER A 69 6.64 -15.70 -7.04
C SER A 69 8.06 -16.03 -7.53
N LYS A 70 8.97 -15.06 -7.59
CA LYS A 70 10.31 -15.22 -8.20
C LYS A 70 11.25 -16.16 -7.45
N ASN A 71 11.11 -16.24 -6.15
CA ASN A 71 11.88 -17.17 -5.31
C ASN A 71 11.09 -17.54 -4.05
N LYS A 72 11.52 -18.61 -3.38
CA LYS A 72 10.86 -19.16 -2.19
C LYS A 72 10.79 -18.13 -1.05
N GLU A 73 11.83 -17.35 -0.85
CA GLU A 73 11.90 -16.34 0.20
C GLU A 73 10.82 -15.26 0.01
N ARG A 74 10.62 -14.80 -1.23
CA ARG A 74 9.57 -13.84 -1.55
C ARG A 74 8.18 -14.43 -1.36
N ILE A 75 7.96 -15.70 -1.71
CA ILE A 75 6.68 -16.38 -1.48
C ILE A 75 6.39 -16.43 0.03
N TYR A 76 7.36 -16.80 0.87
CA TYR A 76 7.19 -16.82 2.32
C TYR A 76 6.86 -15.43 2.88
N ILE A 77 7.54 -14.38 2.43
CA ILE A 77 7.21 -13.01 2.83
C ILE A 77 5.80 -12.63 2.42
N TYR A 78 5.40 -12.95 1.19
CA TYR A 78 4.06 -12.65 0.71
C TYR A 78 2.98 -13.35 1.54
N THR A 79 3.12 -14.64 1.77
CA THR A 79 2.12 -15.44 2.48
C THR A 79 2.08 -15.16 3.98
N LEU A 80 3.25 -14.93 4.61
CA LEU A 80 3.33 -14.75 6.06
C LEU A 80 3.25 -13.29 6.52
N LEU A 81 3.61 -12.32 5.69
CA LEU A 81 3.68 -10.93 6.12
C LEU A 81 2.75 -10.01 5.31
N VAL A 82 2.83 -10.07 3.97
CA VAL A 82 2.06 -9.16 3.12
C VAL A 82 0.57 -9.51 3.16
N MET A 83 0.21 -10.77 2.96
CA MET A 83 -1.20 -11.19 2.94
C MET A 83 -1.90 -10.96 4.29
N PRO A 84 -1.37 -11.38 5.45
CA PRO A 84 -2.03 -11.16 6.73
C PRO A 84 -2.23 -9.69 7.09
N LEU A 85 -1.28 -8.83 6.70
CA LEU A 85 -1.34 -7.40 7.04
C LEU A 85 -2.18 -6.59 6.05
N PHE A 86 -2.04 -6.86 4.74
CA PHE A 86 -2.55 -5.98 3.70
C PHE A 86 -3.78 -6.51 2.95
N PHE A 87 -4.20 -7.77 3.20
CA PHE A 87 -5.33 -8.37 2.48
C PHE A 87 -6.60 -7.50 2.56
N PHE A 88 -7.01 -7.15 3.77
CA PHE A 88 -8.23 -6.36 3.95
C PHE A 88 -8.07 -4.92 3.47
N ASP A 89 -6.93 -4.31 3.75
CA ASP A 89 -6.71 -2.91 3.39
C ASP A 89 -6.57 -2.70 1.88
N MET A 90 -5.83 -3.56 1.19
CA MET A 90 -5.55 -3.37 -0.23
C MET A 90 -6.54 -4.09 -1.13
N TYR A 91 -6.81 -5.39 -0.87
CA TYR A 91 -7.64 -6.19 -1.77
C TYR A 91 -9.14 -6.01 -1.53
N MET A 92 -9.54 -5.66 -0.31
CA MET A 92 -10.94 -5.49 0.05
C MET A 92 -11.37 -4.02 0.08
N ASN A 93 -10.50 -3.10 0.46
CA ASN A 93 -10.83 -1.69 0.64
C ASN A 93 -10.09 -0.79 -0.36
N GLY A 94 -8.83 -0.55 -0.17
CA GLY A 94 -8.06 0.47 -0.87
C GLY A 94 -7.57 0.08 -2.27
N LEU A 95 -8.46 -0.26 -3.19
CA LEU A 95 -8.10 -0.75 -4.52
C LEU A 95 -7.18 0.20 -5.29
N ARG A 96 -7.41 1.52 -5.24
CA ARG A 96 -6.60 2.50 -5.97
C ARG A 96 -5.14 2.48 -5.54
N TYR A 97 -4.88 2.61 -4.24
CA TYR A 97 -3.51 2.58 -3.75
C TYR A 97 -2.91 1.15 -3.81
N GLY A 98 -3.71 0.10 -3.66
CA GLY A 98 -3.25 -1.27 -3.83
C GLY A 98 -2.72 -1.56 -5.23
N VAL A 99 -3.46 -1.15 -6.28
CA VAL A 99 -3.01 -1.24 -7.68
C VAL A 99 -1.77 -0.37 -7.90
N ALA A 100 -1.76 0.87 -7.41
CA ALA A 100 -0.61 1.76 -7.50
C ALA A 100 0.66 1.17 -6.88
N TYR A 101 0.54 0.59 -5.68
CA TYR A 101 1.66 -0.02 -4.98
C TYR A 101 2.16 -1.29 -5.68
N SER A 102 1.26 -2.07 -6.26
CA SER A 102 1.64 -3.24 -7.05
C SER A 102 2.49 -2.86 -8.28
N PHE A 103 2.17 -1.76 -8.97
CA PHE A 103 3.00 -1.22 -10.05
C PHE A 103 4.34 -0.68 -9.54
N ALA A 104 4.36 0.04 -8.42
CA ALA A 104 5.59 0.56 -7.82
C ALA A 104 6.57 -0.57 -7.45
N ILE A 105 6.07 -1.69 -6.93
CA ILE A 105 6.87 -2.85 -6.57
C ILE A 105 7.39 -3.57 -7.83
N LEU A 106 6.58 -3.66 -8.89
CA LEU A 106 7.06 -4.17 -10.18
C LEU A 106 8.10 -3.24 -10.80
N ALA A 107 7.96 -1.91 -10.67
CA ALA A 107 8.96 -0.95 -11.12
C ALA A 107 10.30 -1.18 -10.41
N TYR A 108 10.27 -1.40 -9.08
CA TYR A 108 11.48 -1.75 -8.32
C TYR A 108 12.19 -2.98 -8.90
N ASP A 109 11.44 -4.01 -9.26
CA ASP A 109 12.01 -5.20 -9.88
C ASP A 109 12.62 -4.94 -11.28
N GLN A 110 11.98 -4.09 -12.10
CA GLN A 110 12.54 -3.73 -13.41
C GLN A 110 13.82 -2.90 -13.30
N GLN A 111 13.93 -2.07 -12.26
CA GLN A 111 15.16 -1.32 -11.99
C GLN A 111 16.32 -2.26 -11.63
N ILE A 112 16.09 -3.28 -10.82
CA ILE A 112 17.10 -4.31 -10.51
C ILE A 112 17.58 -5.00 -11.81
N LYS A 113 16.66 -5.22 -12.76
CA LYS A 113 16.95 -5.81 -14.07
C LYS A 113 17.54 -4.81 -15.09
N LYS A 114 17.73 -3.54 -14.72
CA LYS A 114 18.21 -2.45 -15.58
C LYS A 114 17.33 -2.21 -16.82
N ASN A 115 16.03 -2.52 -16.74
CA ASN A 115 15.07 -2.25 -17.80
C ASN A 115 14.41 -0.87 -17.61
N ASN A 116 15.10 0.16 -18.05
CA ASN A 116 14.71 1.56 -17.79
C ASN A 116 13.36 1.94 -18.39
N LEU A 117 13.02 1.45 -19.59
CA LEU A 117 11.73 1.79 -20.21
C LEU A 117 10.55 1.23 -19.42
N ARG A 118 10.59 -0.07 -19.08
CA ARG A 118 9.53 -0.70 -18.27
C ARG A 118 9.46 -0.10 -16.88
N PHE A 119 10.60 0.24 -16.28
CA PHE A 119 10.67 0.97 -15.03
C PHE A 119 9.90 2.29 -15.06
N LEU A 120 10.18 3.14 -16.07
CA LEU A 120 9.51 4.44 -16.20
C LEU A 120 8.00 4.30 -16.45
N ILE A 121 7.59 3.37 -17.30
CA ILE A 121 6.17 3.09 -17.56
C ILE A 121 5.46 2.68 -16.25
N LEU A 122 6.05 1.76 -15.48
CA LEU A 122 5.44 1.27 -14.24
C LEU A 122 5.38 2.34 -13.14
N ILE A 123 6.37 3.25 -13.07
CA ILE A 123 6.32 4.41 -12.17
C ILE A 123 5.19 5.36 -12.58
N ALA A 124 5.09 5.68 -13.87
CA ALA A 124 4.02 6.54 -14.37
C ALA A 124 2.63 5.96 -14.10
N LEU A 125 2.45 4.64 -14.29
CA LEU A 125 1.23 3.93 -13.94
C LEU A 125 0.97 4.00 -12.42
N ALA A 126 1.96 3.73 -11.58
CA ALA A 126 1.79 3.79 -10.12
C ALA A 126 1.30 5.17 -9.67
N ILE A 127 1.94 6.24 -10.13
CA ILE A 127 1.58 7.62 -9.77
C ILE A 127 0.20 7.99 -10.32
N SER A 128 -0.14 7.55 -11.54
CA SER A 128 -1.44 7.84 -12.16
C SER A 128 -2.62 7.18 -11.44
N PHE A 129 -2.40 6.05 -10.75
CA PHE A 129 -3.44 5.38 -9.94
C PHE A 129 -3.59 5.95 -8.54
N HIS A 130 -2.48 6.33 -7.89
CA HIS A 130 -2.54 6.94 -6.56
C HIS A 130 -1.27 7.68 -6.20
N ILE A 131 -1.41 8.94 -5.82
CA ILE A 131 -0.30 9.84 -5.52
C ILE A 131 0.62 9.35 -4.38
N SER A 132 0.10 8.62 -3.40
CA SER A 132 0.90 8.08 -2.29
C SER A 132 1.95 7.05 -2.74
N SER A 133 1.84 6.52 -3.96
CA SER A 133 2.88 5.65 -4.54
C SER A 133 4.24 6.34 -4.67
N ILE A 134 4.27 7.68 -4.72
CA ILE A 134 5.52 8.46 -4.72
C ILE A 134 6.32 8.18 -3.45
N ILE A 135 5.66 8.13 -2.29
CA ILE A 135 6.32 7.83 -1.00
C ILE A 135 6.89 6.41 -1.03
N LEU A 136 6.11 5.44 -1.51
CA LEU A 136 6.55 4.05 -1.65
C LEU A 136 7.77 3.96 -2.58
N ILE A 137 7.73 4.60 -3.74
CA ILE A 137 8.82 4.65 -4.71
C ILE A 137 10.06 5.28 -4.06
N ALA A 138 9.93 6.45 -3.45
CA ALA A 138 11.05 7.13 -2.81
C ALA A 138 11.76 6.25 -1.76
N LEU A 139 10.99 5.55 -0.92
CA LEU A 139 11.53 4.65 0.10
C LEU A 139 12.12 3.36 -0.50
N LEU A 140 11.51 2.77 -1.53
CA LEU A 140 12.07 1.60 -2.23
C LEU A 140 13.43 1.93 -2.87
N PHE A 141 13.60 3.15 -3.35
CA PHE A 141 14.82 3.61 -4.01
C PHE A 141 15.79 4.39 -3.08
N ALA A 142 15.52 4.47 -1.78
CA ALA A 142 16.33 5.23 -0.82
C ALA A 142 17.84 4.87 -0.89
N ASN A 143 18.19 3.60 -1.09
CA ASN A 143 19.59 3.18 -1.23
C ASN A 143 20.30 3.79 -2.45
N TYR A 144 19.55 4.05 -3.53
CA TYR A 144 20.11 4.69 -4.73
C TYR A 144 20.41 6.18 -4.47
N LEU A 145 19.64 6.82 -3.58
CA LEU A 145 19.84 8.22 -3.21
C LEU A 145 21.20 8.45 -2.54
N ARG A 146 21.76 7.46 -1.86
CA ARG A 146 23.07 7.54 -1.21
C ARG A 146 24.20 7.88 -2.18
N ASN A 147 24.10 7.43 -3.42
CA ASN A 147 25.15 7.60 -4.43
C ASN A 147 24.84 8.71 -5.44
N ILE A 148 23.79 9.51 -5.19
CA ILE A 148 23.39 10.60 -6.08
C ILE A 148 24.32 11.80 -5.84
N ASN A 149 24.84 12.36 -6.92
CA ASN A 149 25.59 13.60 -6.86
C ASN A 149 24.68 14.81 -6.56
N GLY A 150 25.25 15.89 -6.03
CA GLY A 150 24.47 17.08 -5.64
C GLY A 150 23.62 17.67 -6.77
N LYS A 151 24.07 17.60 -8.04
CA LYS A 151 23.29 18.08 -9.20
C LYS A 151 22.00 17.28 -9.41
N SER A 152 22.09 15.94 -9.34
CA SER A 152 20.92 15.08 -9.48
C SER A 152 19.97 15.23 -8.27
N LEU A 153 20.49 15.43 -7.08
CA LEU A 153 19.69 15.72 -5.89
C LEU A 153 18.90 17.03 -6.06
N PHE A 154 19.56 18.07 -6.57
CA PHE A 154 18.92 19.36 -6.87
C PHE A 154 17.80 19.21 -7.93
N ILE A 155 18.03 18.43 -8.99
CA ILE A 155 17.02 18.17 -10.03
C ILE A 155 15.82 17.44 -9.43
N ILE A 156 16.03 16.42 -8.59
CA ILE A 156 14.95 15.69 -7.90
C ILE A 156 14.18 16.65 -6.99
N ALA A 157 14.86 17.47 -6.21
CA ALA A 157 14.23 18.45 -5.33
C ALA A 157 13.41 19.48 -6.12
N ALA A 158 13.92 19.94 -7.26
CA ALA A 158 13.20 20.85 -8.15
C ALA A 158 11.94 20.21 -8.74
N ILE A 159 12.02 18.94 -9.18
CA ILE A 159 10.86 18.20 -9.70
C ILE A 159 9.81 18.00 -8.60
N VAL A 160 10.21 17.59 -7.38
CA VAL A 160 9.31 17.43 -6.25
C VAL A 160 8.68 18.77 -5.86
N GLY A 161 9.46 19.84 -5.83
CA GLY A 161 8.98 21.19 -5.54
C GLY A 161 7.97 21.69 -6.58
N ALA A 162 8.27 21.53 -7.87
CA ALA A 162 7.35 21.86 -8.95
C ALA A 162 6.06 21.05 -8.85
N PHE A 163 6.17 19.73 -8.63
CA PHE A 163 5.01 18.86 -8.45
C PHE A 163 4.14 19.30 -7.26
N THR A 164 4.76 19.58 -6.11
CA THR A 164 4.05 20.07 -4.91
C THR A 164 3.37 21.41 -5.19
N PHE A 165 4.02 22.31 -5.92
CA PHE A 165 3.44 23.60 -6.30
C PHE A 165 2.24 23.44 -7.23
N PHE A 166 2.33 22.62 -8.29
CA PHE A 166 1.21 22.39 -9.21
C PHE A 166 0.04 21.66 -8.57
N PHE A 167 0.28 20.78 -7.61
CA PHE A 167 -0.78 20.01 -6.92
C PHE A 167 -1.13 20.53 -5.53
N LYS A 168 -0.66 21.72 -5.14
CA LYS A 168 -0.87 22.30 -3.80
C LYS A 168 -2.32 22.31 -3.37
N ASP A 169 -3.24 22.69 -4.24
CA ASP A 169 -4.66 22.82 -3.90
C ASP A 169 -5.30 21.45 -3.65
N ARG A 170 -4.94 20.43 -4.43
CA ARG A 170 -5.37 19.04 -4.19
C ARG A 170 -4.76 18.46 -2.90
N ILE A 171 -3.51 18.79 -2.61
CA ILE A 171 -2.85 18.37 -1.36
C ILE A 171 -3.52 19.04 -0.16
N LEU A 172 -3.80 20.35 -0.25
CA LEU A 172 -4.48 21.10 0.82
C LEU A 172 -5.91 20.59 1.04
N LEU A 173 -6.68 20.32 -0.02
CA LEU A 173 -8.02 19.73 0.09
C LEU A 173 -7.98 18.37 0.80
N LYS A 174 -7.03 17.50 0.43
CA LYS A 174 -6.86 16.21 1.12
C LYS A 174 -6.45 16.38 2.59
N LEU A 175 -5.57 17.32 2.90
CA LEU A 175 -5.18 17.62 4.29
C LEU A 175 -6.39 18.13 5.10
N MET A 176 -7.20 19.00 4.52
CA MET A 176 -8.44 19.48 5.16
C MET A 176 -9.45 18.35 5.38
N GLN A 177 -9.64 17.47 4.41
CA GLN A 177 -10.49 16.27 4.56
C GLN A 177 -10.00 15.35 5.68
N TYR A 178 -8.68 15.16 5.80
CA TYR A 178 -8.12 14.35 6.90
C TYR A 178 -8.19 15.04 8.27
N SER A 179 -8.16 16.38 8.32
CA SER A 179 -8.29 17.14 9.56
C SER A 179 -9.74 17.21 10.08
N SER A 180 -10.74 17.05 9.19
CA SER A 180 -12.16 16.99 9.56
C SER A 180 -12.61 15.62 10.11
N ILE A 181 -11.79 14.57 9.92
CA ILE A 181 -12.03 13.26 10.52
C ILE A 181 -11.56 13.31 11.97
N GLU A 182 -12.34 12.76 12.90
CA GLU A 182 -11.94 12.66 14.30
C GLU A 182 -10.51 12.15 14.45
N SER A 183 -9.74 12.82 15.33
CA SER A 183 -8.33 12.48 15.52
C SER A 183 -8.21 11.02 15.96
N PRO A 184 -7.30 10.24 15.37
CA PRO A 184 -7.03 8.89 15.81
C PRO A 184 -6.65 8.92 17.30
N GLY A 185 -7.20 8.02 18.11
CA GLY A 185 -6.95 7.98 19.55
C GLY A 185 -5.45 7.87 19.91
N ALA A 186 -5.14 8.10 21.19
CA ALA A 186 -3.76 8.09 21.71
C ALA A 186 -2.96 6.80 21.42
N LEU A 187 -3.63 5.69 21.14
CA LEU A 187 -3.03 4.39 20.80
C LEU A 187 -2.89 4.18 19.27
N SER A 188 -3.26 5.16 18.48
CA SER A 188 -3.14 5.08 17.01
C SER A 188 -1.68 4.88 16.58
N GLY A 189 -1.47 4.03 15.59
CA GLY A 189 -0.13 3.74 15.05
C GLY A 189 0.74 2.81 15.89
N ILE A 190 0.32 2.39 17.09
CA ILE A 190 1.12 1.46 17.93
C ILE A 190 1.26 0.10 17.25
N MET A 191 0.21 -0.44 16.65
CA MET A 191 0.26 -1.76 16.03
C MET A 191 1.21 -1.80 14.80
N PRO A 192 1.14 -0.86 13.84
CA PRO A 192 2.15 -0.75 12.80
C PRO A 192 3.57 -0.58 13.35
N LEU A 193 3.77 0.27 14.36
CA LEU A 193 5.07 0.46 14.99
C LEU A 193 5.61 -0.85 15.58
N LEU A 194 4.78 -1.63 16.28
CA LEU A 194 5.18 -2.93 16.84
C LEU A 194 5.62 -3.90 15.72
N ILE A 195 4.84 -4.00 14.64
CA ILE A 195 5.18 -4.84 13.48
C ILE A 195 6.51 -4.38 12.87
N PHE A 196 6.71 -3.07 12.74
CA PHE A 196 7.96 -2.51 12.24
C PHE A 196 9.15 -2.87 13.14
N ILE A 197 9.04 -2.67 14.47
CA ILE A 197 10.10 -3.00 15.44
C ILE A 197 10.46 -4.48 15.39
N LEU A 198 9.46 -5.38 15.37
CA LEU A 198 9.69 -6.81 15.26
C LEU A 198 10.40 -7.20 13.95
N THR A 199 10.01 -6.55 12.84
CA THR A 199 10.64 -6.79 11.54
C THR A 199 12.07 -6.25 11.50
N VAL A 200 12.34 -5.08 12.10
CA VAL A 200 13.71 -4.55 12.26
C VAL A 200 14.54 -5.50 13.15
N GLY A 201 13.99 -5.97 14.26
CA GLY A 201 14.63 -6.98 15.11
C GLY A 201 15.01 -8.24 14.33
N LEU A 202 14.11 -8.75 13.47
CA LEU A 202 14.39 -9.86 12.56
C LEU A 202 15.57 -9.53 11.64
N VAL A 203 15.61 -8.32 11.06
CA VAL A 203 16.74 -7.90 10.21
C VAL A 203 18.04 -7.87 11.00
N VAL A 204 18.04 -7.30 12.21
CA VAL A 204 19.26 -7.21 13.05
C VAL A 204 19.82 -8.59 13.38
N VAL A 205 18.96 -9.54 13.77
CA VAL A 205 19.38 -10.90 14.14
C VAL A 205 19.81 -11.75 12.94
N SER A 206 19.26 -11.50 11.76
CA SER A 206 19.44 -12.34 10.56
C SER A 206 20.13 -11.63 9.40
N ALA A 207 20.78 -10.48 9.63
CA ALA A 207 21.35 -9.64 8.57
C ALA A 207 22.37 -10.37 7.67
N LYS A 208 22.25 -10.15 6.36
CA LYS A 208 23.20 -10.63 5.34
C LYS A 208 24.45 -9.75 5.20
N LYS A 209 24.32 -8.44 5.37
CA LYS A 209 25.37 -7.44 5.08
C LYS A 209 25.28 -6.23 6.02
N GLN A 210 26.43 -5.64 6.35
CA GLN A 210 26.49 -4.37 7.08
C GLN A 210 25.97 -3.14 6.27
N SER A 211 25.89 -3.24 4.94
CA SER A 211 25.39 -2.14 4.07
C SER A 211 23.89 -1.81 4.24
N VAL A 212 23.21 -2.54 5.09
CA VAL A 212 21.79 -2.35 5.44
C VAL A 212 21.53 -1.10 6.27
N LEU A 213 22.58 -0.58 6.96
CA LEU A 213 22.44 0.47 7.97
C LEU A 213 21.76 1.74 7.45
N PHE A 214 22.16 2.24 6.27
CA PHE A 214 21.59 3.46 5.71
C PHE A 214 20.09 3.35 5.46
N LEU A 215 19.64 2.26 4.80
CA LEU A 215 18.22 2.01 4.56
C LEU A 215 17.44 1.92 5.87
N MET A 216 17.98 1.19 6.85
CA MET A 216 17.35 1.05 8.16
C MET A 216 17.23 2.39 8.89
N CYS A 217 18.27 3.23 8.85
CA CYS A 217 18.20 4.58 9.41
C CYS A 217 17.10 5.42 8.75
N VAL A 218 17.00 5.39 7.41
CA VAL A 218 15.95 6.12 6.68
C VAL A 218 14.56 5.60 7.07
N LEU A 219 14.35 4.28 7.10
CA LEU A 219 13.07 3.70 7.45
C LEU A 219 12.71 3.94 8.92
N CYS A 220 13.65 3.84 9.86
CA CYS A 220 13.43 4.15 11.27
C CYS A 220 13.05 5.61 11.47
N PHE A 221 13.76 6.53 10.82
CA PHE A 221 13.44 7.96 10.89
C PHE A 221 12.04 8.26 10.33
N ALA A 222 11.74 7.71 9.15
CA ALA A 222 10.43 7.85 8.53
C ALA A 222 9.31 7.27 9.41
N GLU A 223 9.57 6.11 10.06
CA GLU A 223 8.61 5.47 10.96
C GLU A 223 8.33 6.30 12.22
N ILE A 224 9.37 6.87 12.84
CA ILE A 224 9.21 7.75 14.00
C ILE A 224 8.35 8.96 13.65
N LEU A 225 8.64 9.63 12.52
CA LEU A 225 7.85 10.76 12.06
C LEU A 225 6.39 10.36 11.78
N SER A 226 6.20 9.24 11.09
CA SER A 226 4.86 8.74 10.75
C SER A 226 4.07 8.32 11.99
N PHE A 227 4.74 7.74 12.99
CA PHE A 227 4.14 7.41 14.27
C PHE A 227 3.68 8.66 15.03
N ILE A 228 4.50 9.71 15.08
CA ILE A 228 4.10 11.00 15.66
C ILE A 228 2.88 11.55 14.91
N MET A 229 2.91 11.56 13.57
CA MET A 229 1.79 12.02 12.74
C MET A 229 0.53 11.18 12.95
N SER A 230 0.64 9.89 13.23
CA SER A 230 -0.52 9.01 13.42
C SER A 230 -1.38 9.36 14.63
N ARG A 231 -0.84 10.18 15.57
CA ARG A 231 -1.59 10.71 16.73
C ARG A 231 -2.57 11.81 16.33
N TYR A 232 -2.27 12.50 15.23
CA TYR A 232 -3.03 13.67 14.76
C TYR A 232 -3.82 13.38 13.50
N SER A 233 -3.41 12.38 12.71
CA SER A 233 -4.04 12.09 11.43
C SER A 233 -3.88 10.63 11.01
N TYR A 234 -4.93 10.04 10.43
CA TYR A 234 -4.88 8.73 9.78
C TYR A 234 -3.85 8.63 8.65
N MET A 235 -3.40 9.77 8.11
CA MET A 235 -2.32 9.82 7.12
C MET A 235 -1.02 9.24 7.68
N GLY A 236 -0.70 9.49 8.95
CA GLY A 236 0.47 8.92 9.62
C GLY A 236 0.45 7.39 9.60
N MET A 237 -0.69 6.77 9.95
CA MET A 237 -0.84 5.32 9.90
C MET A 237 -0.65 4.76 8.47
N ARG A 238 -1.17 5.44 7.46
CA ARG A 238 -1.00 5.02 6.05
C ARG A 238 0.47 5.03 5.64
N ILE A 239 1.23 6.04 6.07
CA ILE A 239 2.68 6.11 5.80
C ILE A 239 3.42 4.99 6.54
N GLN A 240 3.07 4.67 7.79
CA GLN A 240 3.63 3.52 8.51
C GLN A 240 3.43 2.20 7.73
N PHE A 241 2.23 1.96 7.18
CA PHE A 241 1.99 0.78 6.35
C PHE A 241 2.83 0.77 5.06
N ILE A 242 3.05 1.94 4.43
CA ILE A 242 3.96 2.04 3.28
C ILE A 242 5.39 1.65 3.68
N ILE A 243 5.88 2.14 4.82
CA ILE A 243 7.21 1.83 5.34
C ILE A 243 7.36 0.33 5.60
N ILE A 244 6.37 -0.30 6.23
CA ILE A 244 6.33 -1.74 6.48
C ILE A 244 6.34 -2.52 5.15
N LEU A 245 5.57 -2.10 4.16
CA LEU A 245 5.55 -2.73 2.84
C LEU A 245 6.90 -2.65 2.15
N VAL A 246 7.58 -1.50 2.22
CA VAL A 246 8.96 -1.34 1.72
C VAL A 246 9.89 -2.32 2.41
N LEU A 247 9.83 -2.42 3.73
CA LEU A 247 10.67 -3.31 4.51
C LEU A 247 10.41 -4.77 4.11
N PHE A 248 9.16 -5.20 3.95
CA PHE A 248 8.80 -6.53 3.50
C PHE A 248 9.33 -6.84 2.08
N CYS A 249 9.23 -5.89 1.15
CA CYS A 249 9.78 -6.05 -0.20
C CYS A 249 11.30 -6.20 -0.20
N LYS A 250 11.99 -5.58 0.77
CA LYS A 250 13.45 -5.63 0.91
C LYS A 250 13.97 -6.81 1.71
N LEU A 251 13.14 -7.46 2.54
CA LEU A 251 13.57 -8.58 3.40
C LEU A 251 14.38 -9.67 2.66
N PRO A 252 14.04 -10.10 1.42
CA PRO A 252 14.81 -11.12 0.72
C PRO A 252 16.28 -10.73 0.50
N GLU A 253 16.56 -9.43 0.42
CA GLU A 253 17.90 -8.89 0.22
C GLU A 253 18.64 -8.69 1.55
N LEU A 254 17.91 -8.53 2.65
CA LEU A 254 18.42 -8.11 3.95
C LEU A 254 18.77 -9.26 4.87
N ILE A 255 18.02 -10.37 4.85
CA ILE A 255 18.11 -11.44 5.84
C ILE A 255 18.48 -12.79 5.24
N TYR A 256 19.11 -13.65 6.07
CA TYR A 256 19.21 -15.09 5.82
C TYR A 256 17.93 -15.78 6.29
N PHE A 257 17.31 -16.56 5.41
CA PHE A 257 16.11 -17.37 5.71
C PHE A 257 16.48 -18.64 6.44
N ARG A 258 16.69 -18.53 7.75
CA ARG A 258 16.89 -19.66 8.67
C ARG A 258 15.57 -19.98 9.38
N LEU A 259 15.50 -21.14 10.03
CA LEU A 259 14.32 -21.55 10.80
C LEU A 259 13.86 -20.48 11.80
N GLN A 260 14.81 -19.84 12.48
CA GLN A 260 14.51 -18.75 13.43
C GLN A 260 13.81 -17.55 12.75
N ALA A 261 14.29 -17.15 11.56
CA ALA A 261 13.65 -16.08 10.80
C ALA A 261 12.23 -16.46 10.39
N PHE A 262 12.01 -17.71 9.99
CA PHE A 262 10.68 -18.21 9.66
C PHE A 262 9.73 -18.19 10.86
N LEU A 263 10.18 -18.63 12.03
CA LEU A 263 9.37 -18.60 13.26
C LEU A 263 8.98 -17.17 13.67
N VAL A 264 9.93 -16.23 13.56
CA VAL A 264 9.64 -14.80 13.84
C VAL A 264 8.64 -14.24 12.82
N MET A 265 8.80 -14.53 11.52
CA MET A 265 7.83 -14.11 10.49
C MET A 265 6.44 -14.72 10.75
N PHE A 266 6.37 -15.99 11.17
CA PHE A 266 5.11 -16.62 11.53
C PHE A 266 4.44 -15.94 12.74
N PHE A 267 5.22 -15.59 13.76
CA PHE A 267 4.72 -14.83 14.91
C PHE A 267 4.20 -13.44 14.51
N ILE A 268 4.95 -12.71 13.67
CA ILE A 268 4.49 -11.43 13.10
C ILE A 268 3.20 -11.63 12.31
N SER A 269 3.10 -12.71 11.53
CA SER A 269 1.88 -13.06 10.78
C SER A 269 0.66 -13.20 11.68
N LEU A 270 0.80 -13.90 12.80
CA LEU A 270 -0.28 -14.05 13.79
C LEU A 270 -0.70 -12.70 14.37
N LEU A 271 0.26 -11.85 14.72
CA LEU A 271 -0.04 -10.49 15.21
C LEU A 271 -0.75 -9.64 14.16
N CYS A 272 -0.30 -9.69 12.91
CA CYS A 272 -0.94 -8.98 11.80
C CYS A 272 -2.38 -9.45 11.61
N PHE A 273 -2.58 -10.77 11.56
CA PHE A 273 -3.91 -11.35 11.35
C PHE A 273 -4.86 -11.05 12.52
N THR A 274 -4.41 -11.25 13.76
CA THR A 274 -5.25 -11.01 14.94
C THR A 274 -5.62 -9.54 15.08
N GLY A 275 -4.67 -8.62 14.85
CA GLY A 275 -4.94 -7.18 14.88
C GLY A 275 -5.93 -6.75 13.81
N ARG A 276 -5.81 -7.31 12.59
CA ARG A 276 -6.76 -7.02 11.50
C ARG A 276 -8.12 -7.67 11.73
N TYR A 277 -8.14 -8.92 12.16
CA TYR A 277 -9.39 -9.60 12.50
C TYR A 277 -10.17 -8.85 13.58
N ARG A 278 -9.49 -8.38 14.64
CA ARG A 278 -10.11 -7.56 15.68
C ARG A 278 -10.72 -6.29 15.09
N ASN A 279 -9.96 -5.52 14.30
CA ASN A 279 -10.47 -4.30 13.68
C ASN A 279 -11.65 -4.53 12.73
N MET A 280 -11.80 -5.75 12.21
CA MET A 280 -12.92 -6.13 11.36
C MET A 280 -14.13 -6.61 12.14
N ALA A 281 -13.88 -7.32 13.24
CA ALA A 281 -14.94 -7.85 14.11
C ALA A 281 -15.50 -6.76 15.03
N ASP A 282 -14.65 -5.79 15.45
CA ASP A 282 -15.09 -4.64 16.20
C ASP A 282 -15.96 -3.75 15.30
N GLU A 283 -17.11 -3.39 15.84
CA GLU A 283 -17.94 -2.34 15.26
C GLU A 283 -17.14 -1.03 15.25
N PHE A 284 -17.07 -0.39 14.11
CA PHE A 284 -16.46 0.94 14.00
C PHE A 284 -17.33 1.94 14.78
N GLY A 285 -16.97 2.20 16.03
CA GLY A 285 -17.80 2.95 16.94
C GLY A 285 -19.03 2.14 17.37
N ASN A 286 -20.23 2.56 17.08
CA ASN A 286 -21.49 1.91 17.46
C ASN A 286 -22.26 1.31 16.26
N GLY A 287 -21.59 0.99 15.16
CA GLY A 287 -22.20 0.48 13.95
C GLY A 287 -21.86 -0.98 13.63
N PRO A 288 -22.61 -1.65 12.74
CA PRO A 288 -22.31 -3.01 12.32
C PRO A 288 -20.97 -3.08 11.59
N SER A 289 -20.24 -4.20 11.78
CA SER A 289 -18.98 -4.45 11.09
C SER A 289 -19.18 -4.40 9.56
N PRO A 290 -18.34 -3.66 8.80
CA PRO A 290 -18.44 -3.59 7.34
C PRO A 290 -18.04 -4.90 6.65
N PHE A 291 -17.56 -5.89 7.41
CA PHE A 291 -17.13 -7.19 6.90
C PHE A 291 -17.98 -8.36 7.43
N MET A 292 -18.83 -8.13 8.42
CA MET A 292 -19.62 -9.18 9.04
C MET A 292 -21.07 -8.72 9.25
N PRO A 293 -22.09 -9.52 8.85
CA PRO A 293 -21.93 -10.80 8.15
C PRO A 293 -21.33 -10.62 6.74
N TYR A 294 -20.58 -11.63 6.29
CA TYR A 294 -19.99 -11.59 4.95
C TYR A 294 -21.08 -11.86 3.90
N HIS A 295 -21.34 -10.87 3.05
CA HIS A 295 -22.30 -10.97 1.95
C HIS A 295 -21.61 -11.36 0.65
N TYR A 296 -22.17 -12.37 -0.02
CA TYR A 296 -21.72 -12.78 -1.34
C TYR A 296 -22.36 -11.93 -2.44
N TYR A 297 -21.70 -11.83 -3.60
CA TYR A 297 -22.16 -10.98 -4.69
C TYR A 297 -23.55 -11.39 -5.23
N TRP A 298 -23.96 -12.64 -5.11
CA TRP A 298 -25.29 -13.13 -5.52
C TRP A 298 -26.40 -12.81 -4.52
N GLU A 299 -26.07 -12.35 -3.34
CA GLU A 299 -27.02 -11.88 -2.33
C GLU A 299 -27.37 -10.41 -2.50
N VAL A 300 -26.57 -9.67 -3.31
CA VAL A 300 -26.77 -8.28 -3.66
C VAL A 300 -27.63 -8.26 -4.94
N LYS A 301 -28.96 -8.31 -4.76
CA LYS A 301 -29.93 -8.14 -5.84
C LYS A 301 -30.74 -6.88 -5.62
#